data_798159d4e0507e4a32e1666b80f8e83a
#
_entry.id   798159d4e0507e4a32e1666b80f8e83a
#
_cell.length_a   1.000
_cell.length_b   1.000
_cell.length_c   1.000
_cell.angle_alpha   90.00
_cell.angle_beta   90.00
_cell.angle_gamma   90.00
#
_symmetry.space_group_name_H-M   'P 1'
#
loop_
_entity.id
_entity.type
_entity.pdbx_description
1 polymer ?
#
loop_
_entity_poly.entity_id
_entity_poly.type
_entity_poly.pdbx_seq_one_letter_code
_entity_poly.pdbx_strand_id
1 'polypeptide(L)'
;MTCRIDRLSTEQGLVIYVSGRLAAEDLEVVRVVLEERRVVAIELAEVDLVSREAVKLLGQAEAEGIELRSCPAYVREWITKERNSS
;
A
#
# COMPACT_ATOMS: atom_id res chain seq x y z
N MET A 1 -17.24 1.07 6.62
CA MET A 1 -16.03 1.51 5.93
C MET A 1 -14.86 1.45 6.86
N THR A 2 -13.88 0.75 6.43
CA THR A 2 -12.76 0.43 7.32
C THR A 2 -11.42 0.97 6.81
N CYS A 3 -11.40 1.48 5.59
CA CYS A 3 -10.16 1.98 4.98
C CYS A 3 -10.34 3.43 4.57
N ARG A 4 -9.35 4.24 4.89
CA ARG A 4 -9.32 5.63 4.48
C ARG A 4 -8.08 5.88 3.65
N ILE A 5 -8.24 6.54 2.52
CA ILE A 5 -7.13 6.84 1.62
C ILE A 5 -7.08 8.35 1.40
N ASP A 6 -5.95 8.96 1.76
CA ASP A 6 -5.71 10.37 1.54
C ASP A 6 -4.53 10.53 0.58
N ARG A 7 -4.50 11.63 -0.14
CA ARG A 7 -3.47 11.90 -1.14
C ARG A 7 -2.76 13.19 -0.81
N LEU A 8 -1.45 13.18 -1.01
CA LEU A 8 -0.64 14.39 -0.85
C LEU A 8 0.27 14.53 -2.07
N SER A 9 0.12 15.62 -2.80
CA SER A 9 0.99 15.89 -3.94
C SER A 9 2.28 16.53 -3.47
N THR A 10 3.41 16.00 -3.93
CA THR A 10 4.73 16.55 -3.63
C THR A 10 5.44 16.84 -4.94
N GLU A 11 6.59 17.50 -4.85
CA GLU A 11 7.41 17.77 -6.03
C GLU A 11 7.85 16.51 -6.74
N GLN A 12 8.00 15.43 -6.00
CA GLN A 12 8.48 14.16 -6.55
C GLN A 12 7.36 13.30 -7.09
N GLY A 13 6.12 13.57 -6.70
CA GLY A 13 4.97 12.79 -7.10
C GLY A 13 3.94 12.73 -6.00
N LEU A 14 3.10 11.71 -6.06
CA LEU A 14 1.98 11.56 -5.14
C LEU A 14 2.34 10.61 -4.00
N VAL A 15 2.05 11.03 -2.77
CA VAL A 15 2.15 10.15 -1.60
C VAL A 15 0.75 9.79 -1.16
N ILE A 16 0.50 8.50 -0.96
CA ILE A 16 -0.80 8.01 -0.54
C ILE A 16 -0.73 7.59 0.93
N TYR A 17 -1.68 8.10 1.72
CA TYR A 17 -1.80 7.74 3.12
C TYR A 17 -2.97 6.78 3.27
N VAL A 18 -2.69 5.56 3.72
CA VAL A 18 -3.71 4.54 3.94
C VAL A 18 -3.85 4.33 5.43
N SER A 19 -5.09 4.28 5.92
CA SER A 19 -5.34 4.03 7.34
C SER A 19 -6.49 3.06 7.51
N GLY A 20 -6.52 2.40 8.66
CA GLY A 20 -7.57 1.45 9.00
C GLY A 20 -7.29 0.06 8.45
N ARG A 21 -8.34 -0.61 7.99
CA ARG A 21 -8.24 -1.98 7.51
C ARG A 21 -8.19 -1.99 5.99
N LEU A 22 -7.11 -2.53 5.46
CA LEU A 22 -6.93 -2.64 4.00
C LEU A 22 -7.34 -4.06 3.58
N ALA A 23 -8.59 -4.20 3.20
CA ALA A 23 -9.18 -5.49 2.80
C ALA A 23 -9.23 -5.62 1.28
N ALA A 24 -9.51 -6.84 0.82
CA ALA A 24 -9.57 -7.11 -0.62
C ALA A 24 -10.55 -6.19 -1.35
N GLU A 25 -11.67 -5.86 -0.72
CA GLU A 25 -12.69 -5.01 -1.34
C GLU A 25 -12.25 -3.56 -1.53
N ASP A 26 -11.20 -3.14 -0.80
CA ASP A 26 -10.68 -1.77 -0.90
C ASP A 26 -9.60 -1.64 -1.97
N LEU A 27 -9.10 -2.76 -2.48
CA LEU A 27 -7.95 -2.76 -3.38
C LEU A 27 -8.23 -2.16 -4.74
N GLU A 28 -9.48 -2.22 -5.18
CA GLU A 28 -9.86 -1.61 -6.45
C GLU A 28 -9.58 -0.11 -6.43
N VAL A 29 -9.95 0.54 -5.33
CA VAL A 29 -9.72 1.98 -5.18
C VAL A 29 -8.22 2.28 -5.14
N VAL A 30 -7.47 1.48 -4.38
CA VAL A 30 -6.02 1.68 -4.28
C VAL A 30 -5.36 1.48 -5.64
N ARG A 31 -5.76 0.44 -6.36
CA ARG A 31 -5.20 0.16 -7.68
C ARG A 31 -5.45 1.30 -8.66
N VAL A 32 -6.68 1.83 -8.66
CA VAL A 32 -7.03 2.95 -9.54
C VAL A 32 -6.15 4.17 -9.21
N VAL A 33 -5.98 4.47 -7.93
CA VAL A 33 -5.15 5.61 -7.53
C VAL A 33 -3.71 5.41 -7.97
N LEU A 34 -3.18 4.20 -7.82
CA LEU A 34 -1.81 3.89 -8.21
C LEU A 34 -1.59 4.05 -9.72
N GLU A 35 -2.63 3.79 -10.52
CA GLU A 35 -2.54 3.88 -11.96
C GLU A 35 -2.79 5.29 -12.51
N GLU A 36 -3.58 6.09 -11.81
CA GLU A 36 -3.93 7.43 -12.28
C GLU A 36 -2.79 8.43 -12.19
N ARG A 37 -1.94 8.28 -11.21
CA ARG A 37 -0.91 9.27 -10.91
C ARG A 37 0.42 8.60 -10.66
N ARG A 38 1.48 9.38 -10.76
CA ARG A 38 2.80 8.89 -10.40
C ARG A 38 2.92 8.85 -8.88
N VAL A 39 2.68 7.70 -8.31
CA VAL A 39 2.79 7.49 -6.87
C VAL A 39 4.24 7.17 -6.54
N VAL A 40 4.82 7.89 -5.60
CA VAL A 40 6.20 7.68 -5.18
C VAL A 40 6.30 6.96 -3.84
N ALA A 41 5.26 7.04 -3.02
CA ALA A 41 5.28 6.39 -1.71
C ALA A 41 3.87 6.09 -1.22
N ILE A 42 3.77 5.07 -0.38
CA ILE A 42 2.55 4.72 0.33
C ILE A 42 2.87 4.73 1.82
N GLU A 43 2.16 5.54 2.57
CA GLU A 43 2.36 5.68 4.01
C GLU A 43 1.40 4.74 4.74
N LEU A 44 1.93 3.84 5.55
CA LEU A 44 1.15 2.78 6.18
C LEU A 44 1.11 2.87 7.72
N ALA A 45 1.52 4.01 8.28
CA ALA A 45 1.62 4.16 9.73
C ALA A 45 0.31 3.89 10.47
N GLU A 46 -0.82 4.21 9.86
CA GLU A 46 -2.13 4.09 10.49
C GLU A 46 -2.90 2.84 10.05
N VAL A 47 -2.25 1.92 9.35
CA VAL A 47 -2.89 0.68 8.92
C VAL A 47 -2.96 -0.31 10.08
N ASP A 48 -4.16 -0.81 10.37
CA ASP A 48 -4.38 -1.78 11.45
C ASP A 48 -4.27 -3.22 10.95
N LEU A 49 -4.91 -3.51 9.83
CA LEU A 49 -4.96 -4.86 9.28
C LEU A 49 -4.84 -4.82 7.76
N VAL A 50 -4.25 -5.86 7.20
CA VAL A 50 -4.18 -6.03 5.75
C VAL A 50 -4.64 -7.43 5.40
N SER A 51 -5.26 -7.57 4.21
CA SER A 51 -5.60 -8.89 3.68
C SER A 51 -4.41 -9.43 2.90
N ARG A 52 -4.48 -10.72 2.55
CA ARG A 52 -3.43 -11.33 1.73
C ARG A 52 -3.31 -10.64 0.38
N GLU A 53 -4.44 -10.32 -0.23
CA GLU A 53 -4.45 -9.61 -1.51
C GLU A 53 -3.81 -8.23 -1.39
N ALA A 54 -4.05 -7.56 -0.26
CA ALA A 54 -3.41 -6.26 -0.01
C ALA A 54 -1.90 -6.40 0.09
N VAL A 55 -1.42 -7.43 0.78
CA VAL A 55 0.00 -7.71 0.90
C VAL A 55 0.63 -7.90 -0.48
N LYS A 56 -0.05 -8.64 -1.35
CA LYS A 56 0.44 -8.85 -2.72
C LYS A 56 0.50 -7.56 -3.50
N LEU A 57 -0.52 -6.72 -3.37
CA LEU A 57 -0.55 -5.43 -4.05
C LEU A 57 0.59 -4.53 -3.56
N LEU A 58 0.81 -4.48 -2.26
CA LEU A 58 1.89 -3.66 -1.69
C LEU A 58 3.25 -4.17 -2.15
N GLY A 59 3.43 -5.48 -2.21
CA GLY A 59 4.68 -6.07 -2.69
C GLY A 59 4.94 -5.73 -4.15
N GLN A 60 3.90 -5.75 -4.98
CA GLN A 60 4.03 -5.36 -6.38
C GLN A 60 4.38 -3.88 -6.51
N ALA A 61 3.73 -3.04 -5.71
CA ALA A 61 4.02 -1.60 -5.75
C ALA A 61 5.46 -1.33 -5.39
N GLU A 62 5.98 -2.01 -4.38
CA GLU A 62 7.37 -1.86 -3.98
C GLU A 62 8.31 -2.32 -5.08
N ALA A 63 7.98 -3.42 -5.76
CA ALA A 63 8.78 -3.93 -6.85
C ALA A 63 8.82 -2.95 -8.03
N GLU A 64 7.81 -2.11 -8.17
CA GLU A 64 7.75 -1.10 -9.22
C GLU A 64 8.42 0.21 -8.84
N GLY A 65 9.00 0.27 -7.65
CA GLY A 65 9.74 1.45 -7.21
C GLY A 65 9.00 2.36 -6.26
N ILE A 66 7.81 1.97 -5.82
CA ILE A 66 7.05 2.76 -4.86
C ILE A 66 7.55 2.44 -3.45
N GLU A 67 7.89 3.48 -2.69
CA GLU A 67 8.37 3.30 -1.33
C GLU A 67 7.22 3.00 -0.38
N LEU A 68 7.38 2.01 0.49
CA LEU A 68 6.43 1.72 1.54
C LEU A 68 6.96 2.34 2.83
N ARG A 69 6.32 3.41 3.30
CA ARG A 69 6.77 4.14 4.49
C ARG A 69 6.02 3.70 5.74
N SER A 70 6.75 3.62 6.85
CA SER A 70 6.17 3.27 8.16
C SER A 70 5.42 1.94 8.11
N CYS A 71 5.93 1.00 7.32
CA CYS A 71 5.29 -0.30 7.16
C CYS A 71 5.38 -1.08 8.48
N PRO A 72 4.24 -1.52 9.04
CA PRO A 72 4.29 -2.33 10.26
C PRO A 72 5.12 -3.58 10.05
N ALA A 73 5.81 -4.01 11.10
CA ALA A 73 6.73 -5.15 11.00
C ALA A 73 6.05 -6.41 10.48
N TYR A 74 4.84 -6.71 10.95
CA TYR A 74 4.14 -7.92 10.50
C TYR A 74 3.77 -7.86 9.02
N VAL A 75 3.47 -6.67 8.52
CA VAL A 75 3.17 -6.48 7.10
C VAL A 75 4.43 -6.67 6.27
N ARG A 76 5.55 -6.12 6.74
CA ARG A 76 6.83 -6.26 6.05
C ARG A 76 7.24 -7.73 5.97
N GLU A 77 7.09 -8.46 7.07
CA GLU A 77 7.40 -9.88 7.06
C GLU A 77 6.50 -10.65 6.10
N TRP A 78 5.23 -10.32 6.08
CA TRP A 78 4.26 -10.98 5.20
C TRP A 78 4.61 -10.73 3.74
N ILE A 79 4.94 -9.48 3.39
CA ILE A 79 5.36 -9.14 2.02
C ILE A 79 6.57 -9.97 1.62
N THR A 80 7.55 -10.06 2.50
CA THR A 80 8.76 -10.84 2.24
C THR A 80 8.43 -12.31 1.99
N LYS A 81 7.56 -12.89 2.81
CA LYS A 81 7.16 -14.28 2.63
C LYS A 81 6.42 -14.52 1.32
N GLU A 82 5.53 -13.62 0.95
CA GLU A 82 4.79 -13.75 -0.30
C GLU A 82 5.72 -13.67 -1.51
N ARG A 83 6.70 -12.79 -1.46
CA ARG A 83 7.67 -12.66 -2.56
C ARG A 83 8.56 -13.89 -2.67
N ASN A 84 8.92 -14.48 -1.54
CA ASN A 84 9.79 -15.66 -1.54
C ASN A 84 9.04 -16.94 -1.89
N SER A 85 7.72 -16.93 -1.82
CA SER A 85 6.88 -18.11 -2.10
C SER A 85 6.54 -18.27 -3.58
N SER A 86 6.79 -17.26 -4.37
CA SER A 86 6.38 -17.30 -5.78
C SER A 86 7.39 -17.98 -6.70
#